data_0d92abafa83f77666c1a284ca288d776
#
_entry.id   0d92abafa83f77666c1a284ca288d776
#
_cell.length_a   1.000
_cell.length_b   1.000
_cell.length_c   1.000
_cell.angle_alpha   90.00
_cell.angle_beta   90.00
_cell.angle_gamma   90.00
#
_symmetry.space_group_name_H-M   'P 1'
#
loop_
_entity.id
_entity.type
_entity.pdbx_description
1 polymer ?
#
loop_
_entity_poly.entity_id
_entity_poly.type
_entity_poly.pdbx_seq_one_letter_code
_entity_poly.pdbx_strand_id
1 'polypeptide(L)'
;MRPRDSLAAILALAGLMASSGSVEAALRVCNKTKYLINLAVGYTAAADFATEGWWSVTPNTCSTPIKGPLKGRYIYLYATDIDANDVLKGSVSMCIDRRKFQIFGIADCWRRGLQAVNFAEIDTLSAPDWTAVLNEVGK
;
A
#
# COMPACT_ATOMS: atom_id res chain seq x y z
N MET A 1 -49.09 -20.99 57.29
CA MET A 1 -48.47 -21.20 55.95
C MET A 1 -47.82 -19.92 55.50
N ARG A 2 -46.49 -19.91 55.46
CA ARG A 2 -45.72 -18.77 54.92
C ARG A 2 -45.31 -19.15 53.54
N PRO A 3 -45.47 -18.26 52.48
CA PRO A 3 -44.92 -18.50 51.17
C PRO A 3 -43.43 -18.31 51.25
N ARG A 4 -42.69 -19.23 50.70
CA ARG A 4 -41.27 -19.15 50.53
C ARG A 4 -41.02 -18.29 49.23
N ASP A 5 -40.49 -17.11 49.43
CA ASP A 5 -40.02 -16.30 48.35
C ASP A 5 -38.72 -16.89 47.79
N SER A 6 -38.81 -17.50 46.63
CA SER A 6 -37.67 -17.93 45.87
C SER A 6 -37.11 -16.72 45.12
N LEU A 7 -36.05 -16.14 45.67
CA LEU A 7 -35.23 -15.16 44.91
C LEU A 7 -34.45 -15.92 43.85
N ALA A 8 -34.93 -15.83 42.64
CA ALA A 8 -34.16 -16.25 41.47
C ALA A 8 -33.09 -15.19 41.17
N ALA A 9 -31.84 -15.52 41.47
CA ALA A 9 -30.70 -14.69 41.05
C ALA A 9 -30.50 -14.84 39.55
N ILE A 10 -30.85 -13.80 38.83
CA ILE A 10 -30.53 -13.68 37.38
C ILE A 10 -29.06 -13.29 37.27
N LEU A 11 -28.19 -14.26 36.97
CA LEU A 11 -26.82 -13.99 36.55
C LEU A 11 -26.86 -13.42 35.13
N ALA A 12 -26.73 -12.11 35.03
CA ALA A 12 -26.47 -11.45 33.74
C ALA A 12 -25.04 -11.78 33.35
N LEU A 13 -24.84 -12.72 32.41
CA LEU A 13 -23.58 -12.88 31.70
C LEU A 13 -23.41 -11.67 30.78
N ALA A 14 -22.62 -10.70 31.22
CA ALA A 14 -22.12 -9.67 30.35
C ALA A 14 -21.13 -10.32 29.38
N GLY A 15 -21.62 -10.69 28.21
CA GLY A 15 -20.75 -11.14 27.11
C GLY A 15 -19.87 -9.98 26.68
N LEU A 16 -18.58 -10.05 26.98
CA LEU A 16 -17.59 -9.21 26.33
C LEU A 16 -17.59 -9.57 24.84
N MET A 17 -18.27 -8.77 24.04
CA MET A 17 -18.09 -8.80 22.60
C MET A 17 -16.73 -8.17 22.33
N ALA A 18 -15.70 -9.02 22.19
CA ALA A 18 -14.45 -8.59 21.61
C ALA A 18 -14.73 -8.17 20.16
N SER A 19 -14.76 -6.86 19.90
CA SER A 19 -14.78 -6.36 18.53
C SER A 19 -13.43 -6.68 17.90
N SER A 20 -13.37 -7.76 17.12
CA SER A 20 -12.23 -8.03 16.26
C SER A 20 -12.24 -6.95 15.16
N GLY A 21 -11.43 -5.89 15.35
CA GLY A 21 -11.18 -4.91 14.31
C GLY A 21 -10.53 -5.61 13.12
N SER A 22 -11.26 -5.75 12.00
CA SER A 22 -10.68 -6.20 10.76
C SER A 22 -9.76 -5.09 10.24
N VAL A 23 -8.47 -5.42 10.02
CA VAL A 23 -7.55 -4.54 9.31
C VAL A 23 -8.02 -4.49 7.86
N GLU A 24 -8.33 -3.29 7.36
CA GLU A 24 -8.69 -3.11 5.95
C GLU A 24 -7.50 -3.50 5.06
N ALA A 25 -7.79 -4.26 4.01
CA ALA A 25 -6.81 -4.61 3.00
C ALA A 25 -6.30 -3.36 2.29
N ALA A 26 -5.00 -3.29 2.03
CA ALA A 26 -4.35 -2.14 1.42
C ALA A 26 -2.92 -2.48 0.97
N LEU A 27 -2.33 -1.62 0.18
CA LEU A 27 -0.88 -1.54 0.04
C LEU A 27 -0.35 -0.46 0.97
N ARG A 28 0.51 -0.86 1.90
CA ARG A 28 1.29 0.06 2.73
C ARG A 28 2.75 0.00 2.32
N VAL A 29 3.38 1.15 2.28
CA VAL A 29 4.82 1.26 2.02
C VAL A 29 5.47 2.01 3.17
N CYS A 30 6.37 1.35 3.86
CA CYS A 30 7.05 1.88 5.04
C CYS A 30 8.49 2.26 4.69
N ASN A 31 8.88 3.47 5.02
CA ASN A 31 10.21 3.98 4.78
C ASN A 31 11.09 3.73 6.01
N LYS A 32 12.01 2.78 5.92
CA LYS A 32 13.03 2.49 6.94
C LYS A 32 14.39 3.10 6.61
N THR A 33 14.45 3.91 5.57
CA THR A 33 15.65 4.71 5.27
C THR A 33 15.68 5.97 6.16
N LYS A 34 16.81 6.62 6.20
CA LYS A 34 16.95 7.91 6.90
C LYS A 34 16.61 9.13 6.01
N TYR A 35 16.17 8.88 4.79
CA TYR A 35 15.85 9.94 3.82
C TYR A 35 14.34 10.05 3.62
N LEU A 36 13.87 11.26 3.30
CA LEU A 36 12.55 11.43 2.74
C LEU A 36 12.54 10.81 1.34
N ILE A 37 11.56 9.98 1.04
CA ILE A 37 11.40 9.38 -0.26
C ILE A 37 10.12 9.86 -0.96
N ASN A 38 10.17 9.91 -2.27
CA ASN A 38 9.01 10.12 -3.13
C ASN A 38 8.68 8.79 -3.81
N LEU A 39 7.47 8.32 -3.60
CA LEU A 39 7.01 7.00 -4.02
C LEU A 39 6.03 7.10 -5.16
N ALA A 40 6.21 6.28 -6.18
CA ALA A 40 5.22 5.98 -7.21
C ALA A 40 4.87 4.49 -7.17
N VAL A 41 3.64 4.16 -7.48
CA VAL A 41 3.15 2.78 -7.49
C VAL A 41 2.55 2.43 -8.84
N GLY A 42 2.67 1.16 -9.21
CA GLY A 42 2.01 0.58 -10.36
C GLY A 42 1.16 -0.61 -9.92
N TYR A 43 0.03 -0.79 -10.57
CA TYR A 43 -0.92 -1.84 -10.25
C TYR A 43 -1.77 -2.22 -11.48
N THR A 44 -2.44 -3.35 -11.39
CA THR A 44 -3.40 -3.77 -12.41
C THR A 44 -4.71 -2.99 -12.25
N ALA A 45 -5.13 -2.34 -13.32
CA ALA A 45 -6.39 -1.61 -13.40
C ALA A 45 -7.18 -2.09 -14.61
N ALA A 46 -8.33 -2.73 -14.40
CA ALA A 46 -9.15 -3.31 -15.46
C ALA A 46 -8.30 -4.23 -16.38
N ALA A 47 -8.21 -3.93 -17.67
CA ALA A 47 -7.49 -4.75 -18.65
C ALA A 47 -6.02 -4.33 -18.84
N ASP A 48 -5.52 -3.31 -18.12
CA ASP A 48 -4.19 -2.75 -18.28
C ASP A 48 -3.58 -2.39 -16.93
N PHE A 49 -2.39 -1.83 -16.97
CA PHE A 49 -1.72 -1.30 -15.78
C PHE A 49 -2.05 0.18 -15.60
N ALA A 50 -1.97 0.62 -14.35
CA ALA A 50 -1.99 2.03 -14.00
C ALA A 50 -0.80 2.35 -13.12
N THR A 51 -0.33 3.59 -13.20
CA THR A 51 0.69 4.13 -12.29
C THR A 51 0.15 5.38 -11.63
N GLU A 52 0.52 5.58 -10.39
CA GLU A 52 0.16 6.76 -9.61
C GLU A 52 1.36 7.28 -8.82
N GLY A 53 1.42 8.54 -8.61
CA GLY A 53 2.43 9.24 -7.79
C GLY A 53 2.01 10.67 -7.53
N TRP A 54 2.55 11.32 -6.58
CA TRP A 54 3.65 10.90 -5.72
C TRP A 54 3.18 10.88 -4.26
N TRP A 55 3.72 10.01 -3.47
CA TRP A 55 3.59 10.04 -2.01
C TRP A 55 4.95 10.34 -1.40
N SER A 56 5.03 11.40 -0.61
CA SER A 56 6.23 11.69 0.18
C SER A 56 6.15 10.93 1.49
N VAL A 57 7.13 10.08 1.76
CA VAL A 57 7.18 9.22 2.94
C VAL A 57 8.42 9.57 3.75
N THR A 58 8.22 10.17 4.91
CA THR A 58 9.31 10.54 5.81
C THR A 58 9.93 9.31 6.49
N PRO A 59 11.16 9.41 7.01
CA PRO A 59 11.79 8.30 7.71
C PRO A 59 10.93 7.72 8.84
N ASN A 60 10.91 6.40 8.97
CA ASN A 60 10.15 5.64 9.98
C ASN A 60 8.64 5.87 9.94
N THR A 61 8.11 6.26 8.80
CA THR A 61 6.67 6.36 8.58
C THR A 61 6.23 5.46 7.42
N CYS A 62 4.94 5.23 7.32
CA CYS A 62 4.33 4.48 6.23
C CYS A 62 3.32 5.36 5.50
N SER A 63 3.15 5.08 4.21
CA SER A 63 2.06 5.61 3.40
C SER A 63 1.17 4.46 2.92
N THR A 64 -0.06 4.75 2.59
CA THR A 64 -1.02 3.78 2.05
C THR A 64 -1.46 4.23 0.65
N PRO A 65 -0.64 4.00 -0.37
CA PRO A 65 -0.95 4.48 -1.73
C PRO A 65 -2.14 3.78 -2.36
N ILE A 66 -2.39 2.52 -2.03
CA ILE A 66 -3.57 1.80 -2.51
C ILE A 66 -4.43 1.44 -1.31
N LYS A 67 -5.64 1.98 -1.27
CA LYS A 67 -6.66 1.67 -0.28
C LYS A 67 -7.59 0.60 -0.84
N GLY A 68 -7.94 -0.36 -0.01
CA GLY A 68 -8.76 -1.48 -0.40
C GLY A 68 -7.95 -2.68 -0.90
N PRO A 69 -8.62 -3.80 -1.21
CA PRO A 69 -7.96 -5.02 -1.61
C PRO A 69 -7.14 -4.86 -2.88
N LEU A 70 -5.93 -5.40 -2.88
CA LEU A 70 -5.09 -5.44 -4.07
C LEU A 70 -5.71 -6.35 -5.11
N LYS A 71 -5.69 -5.89 -6.35
CA LYS A 71 -6.14 -6.65 -7.52
C LYS A 71 -4.92 -7.14 -8.29
N GLY A 72 -4.95 -8.40 -8.66
CA GLY A 72 -3.81 -9.04 -9.32
C GLY A 72 -2.74 -9.51 -8.33
N ARG A 73 -1.76 -10.22 -8.87
CA ARG A 73 -0.69 -10.85 -8.11
C ARG A 73 0.49 -9.89 -7.87
N TYR A 74 0.75 -8.99 -8.80
CA TYR A 74 1.93 -8.15 -8.79
C TYR A 74 1.57 -6.69 -8.53
N ILE A 75 2.40 -6.04 -7.74
CA ILE A 75 2.44 -4.58 -7.60
C ILE A 75 3.83 -4.09 -7.99
N TYR A 76 3.92 -2.81 -8.31
CA TYR A 76 5.15 -2.21 -8.80
C TYR A 76 5.45 -0.96 -7.99
N LEU A 77 6.71 -0.80 -7.60
CA LEU A 77 7.16 0.33 -6.81
C LEU A 77 8.36 1.01 -7.45
N TYR A 78 8.35 2.32 -7.42
CA TYR A 78 9.47 3.17 -7.78
C TYR A 78 9.60 4.27 -6.74
N ALA A 79 10.80 4.52 -6.27
CA ALA A 79 11.04 5.53 -5.26
C ALA A 79 12.34 6.29 -5.53
N THR A 80 12.29 7.58 -5.29
CA THR A 80 13.46 8.47 -5.38
C THR A 80 13.68 9.21 -4.07
N ASP A 81 14.88 9.73 -3.88
CA ASP A 81 15.15 10.73 -2.86
C ASP A 81 14.73 12.14 -3.33
N ILE A 82 15.02 13.16 -2.53
CA ILE A 82 14.68 14.56 -2.85
C ILE A 82 15.48 15.10 -4.03
N ASP A 83 16.62 14.51 -4.35
CA ASP A 83 17.48 14.89 -5.46
C ASP A 83 17.17 14.08 -6.73
N ALA A 84 16.05 13.36 -6.73
CA ALA A 84 15.60 12.50 -7.81
C ALA A 84 16.54 11.31 -8.12
N ASN A 85 17.38 10.91 -7.17
CA ASN A 85 18.14 9.68 -7.29
C ASN A 85 17.27 8.49 -6.96
N ASP A 86 17.43 7.40 -7.72
CA ASP A 86 16.68 6.18 -7.48
C ASP A 86 17.04 5.55 -6.13
N VAL A 87 16.05 5.40 -5.27
CA VAL A 87 16.14 4.66 -4.00
C VAL A 87 15.66 3.23 -4.19
N LEU A 88 14.60 3.06 -4.95
CA LEU A 88 14.07 1.77 -5.35
C LEU A 88 13.74 1.80 -6.83
N LYS A 89 14.32 0.90 -7.58
CA LYS A 89 14.04 0.66 -8.99
C LYS A 89 14.11 -0.84 -9.29
N GLY A 90 13.62 -1.21 -10.45
CA GLY A 90 13.66 -2.59 -10.93
C GLY A 90 13.89 -2.66 -12.42
N SER A 91 13.18 -3.56 -13.07
CA SER A 91 13.33 -3.84 -14.49
C SER A 91 12.06 -3.67 -15.32
N VAL A 92 10.94 -3.27 -14.69
CA VAL A 92 9.67 -3.12 -15.40
C VAL A 92 9.44 -1.66 -15.76
N SER A 93 9.51 -1.35 -17.05
CA SER A 93 9.32 0.01 -17.54
C SER A 93 7.86 0.42 -17.47
N MET A 94 7.59 1.52 -16.78
CA MET A 94 6.27 2.13 -16.64
C MET A 94 6.37 3.64 -16.77
N CYS A 95 5.22 4.30 -16.98
CA CYS A 95 5.19 5.75 -17.18
C CYS A 95 5.01 6.49 -15.85
N ILE A 96 5.72 7.59 -15.70
CA ILE A 96 5.55 8.55 -14.62
C ILE A 96 5.44 9.97 -15.18
N ASP A 97 5.00 10.90 -14.33
CA ASP A 97 5.08 12.33 -14.56
C ASP A 97 5.78 13.00 -13.37
N ARG A 98 6.32 14.18 -13.56
CA ARG A 98 6.95 14.96 -12.49
C ARG A 98 5.95 15.46 -11.45
N ARG A 99 4.74 15.80 -11.91
CA ARG A 99 3.65 16.24 -11.05
C ARG A 99 2.87 15.03 -10.55
N LYS A 100 2.01 15.23 -9.56
CA LYS A 100 1.05 14.22 -9.15
C LYS A 100 0.29 13.69 -10.36
N PHE A 101 0.21 12.36 -10.48
CA PHE A 101 -0.31 11.72 -11.67
C PHE A 101 -1.10 10.45 -11.36
N GLN A 102 -2.00 10.13 -12.26
CA GLN A 102 -2.58 8.81 -12.47
C GLN A 102 -2.54 8.54 -13.97
N ILE A 103 -1.81 7.53 -14.38
CA ILE A 103 -1.56 7.20 -15.78
C ILE A 103 -2.07 5.79 -16.05
N PHE A 104 -2.91 5.64 -17.06
CA PHE A 104 -3.37 4.34 -17.53
C PHE A 104 -2.54 3.90 -18.73
N GLY A 105 -2.07 2.64 -18.69
CA GLY A 105 -1.17 2.08 -19.68
C GLY A 105 0.30 2.43 -19.43
N ILE A 106 1.17 1.52 -19.82
CA ILE A 106 2.62 1.63 -19.63
C ILE A 106 3.41 1.75 -20.92
N ALA A 107 2.72 1.77 -22.07
CA ALA A 107 3.34 1.89 -23.37
C ALA A 107 3.47 3.34 -23.80
N ASP A 108 4.44 3.59 -24.66
CA ASP A 108 4.63 4.87 -25.36
C ASP A 108 4.73 6.09 -24.45
N CYS A 109 5.35 5.95 -23.27
CA CYS A 109 5.47 7.04 -22.31
C CYS A 109 5.98 8.33 -22.95
N TRP A 110 7.07 8.24 -23.70
CA TRP A 110 7.68 9.39 -24.38
C TRP A 110 6.71 10.09 -25.35
N ARG A 111 6.03 9.33 -26.21
CA ARG A 111 5.08 9.90 -27.17
C ARG A 111 3.89 10.58 -26.50
N ARG A 112 3.57 10.16 -25.30
CA ARG A 112 2.48 10.71 -24.47
C ARG A 112 2.92 11.91 -23.62
N GLY A 113 4.18 12.35 -23.77
CA GLY A 113 4.75 13.43 -22.97
C GLY A 113 5.10 13.03 -21.55
N LEU A 114 5.27 11.72 -21.28
CA LEU A 114 5.57 11.14 -20.00
C LEU A 114 7.01 10.62 -19.96
N GLN A 115 7.47 10.25 -18.79
CA GLN A 115 8.78 9.65 -18.58
C GLN A 115 8.64 8.15 -18.32
N ALA A 116 9.50 7.34 -18.93
CA ALA A 116 9.60 5.93 -18.62
C ALA A 116 10.69 5.71 -17.57
N VAL A 117 10.36 4.99 -16.50
CA VAL A 117 11.30 4.56 -15.47
C VAL A 117 11.08 3.10 -15.13
N ASN A 118 12.08 2.47 -14.53
CA ASN A 118 12.02 1.07 -14.18
C ASN A 118 11.49 0.88 -12.75
N PHE A 119 10.34 0.26 -12.63
CA PHE A 119 9.71 -0.12 -11.37
C PHE A 119 10.20 -1.50 -10.91
N ALA A 120 10.29 -1.68 -9.61
CA ALA A 120 10.49 -2.99 -9.00
C ALA A 120 9.16 -3.73 -8.96
N GLU A 121 9.15 -4.97 -9.46
CA GLU A 121 8.00 -5.86 -9.38
C GLU A 121 8.00 -6.59 -8.04
N ILE A 122 6.87 -6.59 -7.36
CA ILE A 122 6.67 -7.30 -6.10
C ILE A 122 5.58 -8.34 -6.30
N ASP A 123 5.92 -9.59 -6.04
CA ASP A 123 4.96 -10.69 -6.04
C ASP A 123 4.25 -10.74 -4.69
N THR A 124 2.98 -10.38 -4.68
CA THR A 124 2.16 -10.41 -3.48
C THR A 124 1.54 -11.78 -3.22
N LEU A 125 1.81 -12.77 -4.06
CA LEU A 125 1.18 -14.09 -4.02
C LEU A 125 -0.35 -14.02 -4.04
N SER A 126 -0.88 -13.03 -4.73
CA SER A 126 -2.32 -12.72 -4.80
C SER A 126 -2.95 -12.38 -3.45
N ALA A 127 -2.16 -11.96 -2.47
CA ALA A 127 -2.68 -11.46 -1.20
C ALA A 127 -3.42 -10.14 -1.41
N PRO A 128 -4.57 -9.94 -0.75
CA PRO A 128 -5.31 -8.69 -0.86
C PRO A 128 -4.69 -7.54 -0.07
N ASP A 129 -3.79 -7.84 0.86
CA ASP A 129 -3.11 -6.90 1.73
C ASP A 129 -1.61 -7.12 1.67
N TRP A 130 -0.84 -6.05 1.57
CA TRP A 130 0.61 -6.11 1.50
C TRP A 130 1.27 -4.90 2.14
N THR A 131 2.37 -5.15 2.85
CA THR A 131 3.25 -4.09 3.35
C THR A 131 4.64 -4.27 2.77
N ALA A 132 5.07 -3.29 2.00
CA ALA A 132 6.43 -3.21 1.49
C ALA A 132 7.28 -2.34 2.42
N VAL A 133 8.50 -2.77 2.68
CA VAL A 133 9.44 -2.04 3.53
C VAL A 133 10.64 -1.62 2.69
N LEU A 134 10.89 -0.32 2.63
CA LEU A 134 12.05 0.25 1.95
C LEU A 134 13.17 0.42 2.98
N ASN A 135 14.23 -0.35 2.80
CA ASN A 135 15.44 -0.24 3.59
C ASN A 135 16.50 0.54 2.82
N GLU A 136 17.49 1.05 3.54
CA GLU A 136 18.69 1.54 2.86
C GLU A 136 19.28 0.39 2.06
N VAL A 137 19.45 0.63 0.75
CA VAL A 137 20.16 -0.35 -0.08
C VAL A 137 21.55 -0.49 0.50
N GLY A 138 21.91 -1.69 0.94
CA GLY A 138 23.22 -1.97 1.49
C GLY A 138 24.32 -1.48 0.56
N LYS A 139 25.21 -0.68 1.12
CA LYS A 139 26.44 -0.29 0.44
C LYS A 139 27.37 -1.49 0.34
#